data_a5c5d18cbb49302688d8b9f0026f916b
#
_entry.id   a5c5d18cbb49302688d8b9f0026f916b
#
_cell.length_a   1.000
_cell.length_b   1.000
_cell.length_c   1.000
_cell.angle_alpha   90.00
_cell.angle_beta   90.00
_cell.angle_gamma   90.00
#
_symmetry.space_group_name_H-M   'P 1'
#
loop_
_entity.id
_entity.type
_entity.pdbx_description
1 polymer ?
#
loop_
_entity_poly.entity_id
_entity_poly.type
_entity_poly.pdbx_seq_one_letter_code
_entity_poly.pdbx_strand_id
1 'polypeptide(L)'
;MTARSGTFIRGEGGFGGPRGAGLPWERPDREPDQQVVLQTRPEQALIYRLSGDRNPLHVDPKFAARGGFSQPILHGLCTYGVTGRALLHALCGSDPARFRSMSGRFSRPVLPGESLTVSMWRQRGSDTAAFQTTREDGVVVIDRGLFQGG
;
A
#
# COMPACT_ATOMS: atom_id res chain seq x y z
N MET A 1 -5.86 -17.33 6.48
CA MET A 1 -5.14 -16.20 5.83
C MET A 1 -3.69 -16.21 6.30
N THR A 2 -2.72 -16.06 5.39
CA THR A 2 -1.29 -15.98 5.73
C THR A 2 -0.79 -14.61 5.32
N ALA A 3 -0.11 -13.88 6.23
CA ALA A 3 0.56 -12.62 5.94
C ALA A 3 2.09 -12.82 6.04
N ARG A 4 2.82 -12.23 5.09
CA ARG A 4 4.29 -12.16 5.11
C ARG A 4 4.71 -10.71 4.98
N SER A 5 5.62 -10.25 5.83
CA SER A 5 6.18 -8.90 5.75
C SER A 5 7.70 -8.95 5.81
N GLY A 6 8.35 -8.09 5.06
CA GLY A 6 9.78 -7.81 5.16
C GLY A 6 9.97 -6.36 5.57
N THR A 7 10.87 -6.11 6.51
CA THR A 7 11.19 -4.76 7.00
C THR A 7 12.64 -4.44 6.67
N PHE A 8 12.85 -3.28 6.05
CA PHE A 8 14.19 -2.73 5.84
C PHE A 8 14.53 -1.78 6.99
N ILE A 9 15.62 -2.04 7.69
CA ILE A 9 16.09 -1.20 8.80
C ILE A 9 17.33 -0.43 8.32
N ARG A 10 17.23 0.91 8.34
CA ARG A 10 18.35 1.78 7.96
C ARG A 10 19.45 1.70 9.00
N GLY A 11 20.71 1.64 8.53
CA GLY A 11 21.88 1.55 9.41
C GLY A 11 22.22 0.15 9.90
N GLU A 12 21.32 -0.81 9.69
CA GLU A 12 21.56 -2.22 10.02
C GLU A 12 21.89 -2.98 8.73
N GLY A 13 23.03 -3.66 8.69
CA GLY A 13 23.47 -4.39 7.52
C GLY A 13 24.99 -4.44 7.40
N GLY A 14 25.50 -4.84 6.21
CA GLY A 14 26.95 -4.92 5.95
C GLY A 14 27.64 -6.17 6.51
N PHE A 15 26.88 -7.10 7.12
CA PHE A 15 27.41 -8.35 7.67
C PHE A 15 27.63 -9.45 6.62
N GLY A 16 27.47 -9.13 5.33
CA GLY A 16 27.59 -10.10 4.24
C GLY A 16 26.37 -11.04 4.17
N GLY A 17 25.96 -11.38 2.99
CA GLY A 17 24.82 -12.27 2.74
C GLY A 17 24.31 -12.10 1.32
N PRO A 18 23.69 -13.10 0.72
CA PRO A 18 23.10 -12.94 -0.60
C PRO A 18 21.98 -11.90 -0.55
N ARG A 19 22.00 -10.97 -1.50
CA ARG A 19 20.81 -10.11 -1.71
C ARG A 19 19.64 -11.01 -2.07
N GLY A 20 18.56 -10.93 -1.31
CA GLY A 20 17.34 -11.63 -1.65
C GLY A 20 16.91 -11.33 -3.08
N ALA A 21 16.45 -12.33 -3.82
CA ALA A 21 15.89 -12.13 -5.15
C ALA A 21 14.63 -11.25 -5.00
N GLY A 22 14.72 -10.00 -5.44
CA GLY A 22 13.54 -9.16 -5.61
C GLY A 22 12.68 -9.78 -6.72
N LEU A 23 11.39 -9.87 -6.51
CA LEU A 23 10.48 -10.23 -7.60
C LEU A 23 10.61 -9.17 -8.70
N PRO A 24 10.91 -9.57 -9.95
CA PRO A 24 10.90 -8.63 -11.06
C PRO A 24 9.50 -8.05 -11.20
N TRP A 25 9.42 -6.73 -11.13
CA TRP A 25 8.18 -6.01 -11.33
C TRP A 25 8.48 -4.72 -12.10
N GLU A 26 7.78 -4.51 -13.17
CA GLU A 26 7.82 -3.28 -13.94
C GLU A 26 6.39 -2.78 -14.09
N ARG A 27 6.23 -1.45 -14.02
CA ARG A 27 4.95 -0.83 -14.32
C ARG A 27 4.66 -1.09 -15.80
N PRO A 28 3.47 -1.61 -16.15
CA PRO A 28 3.11 -1.76 -17.55
C PRO A 28 3.16 -0.42 -18.30
N ASP A 29 3.79 -0.42 -19.49
CA ASP A 29 3.90 0.76 -20.36
C ASP A 29 2.62 0.92 -21.19
N ARG A 30 1.50 1.08 -20.50
CA ARG A 30 0.18 1.33 -21.07
C ARG A 30 -0.72 1.96 -20.02
N GLU A 31 -1.81 2.56 -20.47
CA GLU A 31 -2.83 3.05 -19.56
C GLU A 31 -3.41 1.92 -18.69
N PRO A 32 -3.77 2.22 -17.44
CA PRO A 32 -4.41 1.24 -16.57
C PRO A 32 -5.79 0.85 -17.11
N ASP A 33 -6.16 -0.41 -16.95
CA ASP A 33 -7.48 -0.90 -17.35
C ASP A 33 -8.57 -0.34 -16.43
N GLN A 34 -8.23 -0.04 -15.17
CA GLN A 34 -9.12 0.56 -14.18
C GLN A 34 -8.34 1.46 -13.22
N GLN A 35 -9.01 2.52 -12.77
CA GLN A 35 -8.54 3.37 -11.69
C GLN A 35 -9.66 3.59 -10.68
N VAL A 36 -9.35 3.53 -9.41
CA VAL A 36 -10.28 3.81 -8.31
C VAL A 36 -9.66 4.85 -7.40
N VAL A 37 -10.39 5.93 -7.16
CA VAL A 37 -9.99 6.98 -6.22
C VAL A 37 -10.73 6.78 -4.91
N LEU A 38 -9.99 6.75 -3.81
CA LEU A 38 -10.53 6.61 -2.46
C LEU A 38 -9.97 7.71 -1.56
N GLN A 39 -10.87 8.51 -0.97
CA GLN A 39 -10.52 9.54 -0.01
C GLN A 39 -10.28 8.92 1.36
N THR A 40 -9.15 9.20 1.98
CA THR A 40 -8.94 8.91 3.40
C THR A 40 -9.53 10.04 4.25
N ARG A 41 -9.85 9.76 5.52
CA ARG A 41 -10.37 10.76 6.44
C ARG A 41 -9.23 11.48 7.17
N PRO A 42 -9.37 12.77 7.55
CA PRO A 42 -8.40 13.44 8.42
C PRO A 42 -8.14 12.69 9.73
N GLU A 43 -9.18 12.06 10.29
CA GLU A 43 -9.11 11.24 11.50
C GLU A 43 -8.77 9.75 11.25
N GLN A 44 -8.44 9.37 10.03
CA GLN A 44 -8.25 7.96 9.65
C GLN A 44 -7.20 7.24 10.51
N ALA A 45 -6.12 7.92 10.89
CA ALA A 45 -5.09 7.34 11.73
C ALA A 45 -5.61 7.06 13.17
N LEU A 46 -6.47 7.96 13.70
CA LEU A 46 -7.08 7.77 15.01
C LEU A 46 -8.05 6.56 15.01
N ILE A 47 -8.78 6.38 13.92
CA ILE A 47 -9.68 5.23 13.75
C ILE A 47 -8.86 3.95 13.62
N TYR A 48 -7.82 3.95 12.76
CA TYR A 48 -7.03 2.75 12.50
C TYR A 48 -6.26 2.24 13.74
N ARG A 49 -5.75 3.14 14.60
CA ARG A 49 -5.05 2.73 15.84
C ARG A 49 -5.91 1.89 16.79
N LEU A 50 -7.24 1.93 16.65
CA LEU A 50 -8.15 1.08 17.42
C LEU A 50 -7.99 -0.40 17.04
N SER A 51 -7.41 -0.71 15.87
CA SER A 51 -7.06 -2.06 15.44
C SER A 51 -5.79 -2.62 16.10
N GLY A 52 -5.14 -1.86 17.02
CA GLY A 52 -4.02 -2.32 17.83
C GLY A 52 -2.69 -1.62 17.60
N ASP A 53 -2.45 -1.01 16.43
CA ASP A 53 -1.23 -0.24 16.17
C ASP A 53 -1.31 1.17 16.80
N ARG A 54 -0.71 1.29 17.98
CA ARG A 54 -0.69 2.52 18.78
C ARG A 54 0.60 3.31 18.67
N ASN A 55 1.43 3.06 17.65
CA ASN A 55 2.67 3.79 17.44
C ASN A 55 2.40 5.31 17.42
N PRO A 56 3.08 6.11 18.26
CA PRO A 56 2.87 7.55 18.35
C PRO A 56 3.20 8.31 17.05
N LEU A 57 3.95 7.70 16.13
CA LEU A 57 4.22 8.25 14.80
C LEU A 57 2.96 8.68 14.04
N HIS A 58 1.84 8.06 14.33
CA HIS A 58 0.58 8.24 13.62
C HIS A 58 -0.37 9.24 14.29
N VAL A 59 0.00 9.77 15.48
CA VAL A 59 -0.91 10.64 16.26
C VAL A 59 -0.20 11.78 17.01
N ASP A 60 1.09 11.65 17.31
CA ASP A 60 1.86 12.64 18.06
C ASP A 60 2.74 13.47 17.11
N PRO A 61 2.44 14.78 16.91
CA PRO A 61 3.25 15.65 16.03
C PRO A 61 4.71 15.76 16.47
N LYS A 62 4.98 15.76 17.79
CA LYS A 62 6.36 15.85 18.31
C LYS A 62 7.15 14.57 17.99
N PHE A 63 6.48 13.41 18.07
CA PHE A 63 7.10 12.14 17.71
C PHE A 63 7.33 12.04 16.21
N ALA A 64 6.36 12.45 15.39
CA ALA A 64 6.47 12.48 13.94
C ALA A 64 7.63 13.39 13.47
N ALA A 65 7.76 14.58 14.07
CA ALA A 65 8.84 15.51 13.77
C ALA A 65 10.23 14.92 14.05
N ARG A 66 10.40 14.15 15.13
CA ARG A 66 11.65 13.40 15.40
C ARG A 66 11.95 12.33 14.34
N GLY A 67 10.92 11.78 13.73
CA GLY A 67 11.04 10.87 12.59
C GLY A 67 11.26 11.56 11.24
N GLY A 68 11.35 12.90 11.22
CA GLY A 68 11.55 13.67 9.99
C GLY A 68 10.27 13.97 9.20
N PHE A 69 9.10 13.82 9.82
CA PHE A 69 7.81 14.10 9.20
C PHE A 69 7.24 15.43 9.69
N SER A 70 6.63 16.21 8.81
CA SER A 70 6.00 17.49 9.13
C SER A 70 4.76 17.35 10.02
N GLN A 71 4.12 16.20 9.98
CA GLN A 71 2.93 15.84 10.76
C GLN A 71 2.80 14.31 10.88
N PRO A 72 1.91 13.79 11.76
CA PRO A 72 1.64 12.38 11.85
C PRO A 72 1.23 11.78 10.50
N ILE A 73 1.81 10.63 10.16
CA ILE A 73 1.53 9.93 8.91
C ILE A 73 0.47 8.84 9.11
N LEU A 74 -0.23 8.47 8.05
CA LEU A 74 -1.16 7.35 8.08
C LEU A 74 -0.39 6.02 8.21
N HIS A 75 -0.96 5.06 8.92
CA HIS A 75 -0.42 3.71 9.04
C HIS A 75 -0.27 3.05 7.66
N GLY A 76 0.87 2.44 7.42
CA GLY A 76 1.13 1.75 6.14
C GLY A 76 0.09 0.67 5.85
N LEU A 77 -0.27 -0.13 6.85
CA LEU A 77 -1.29 -1.18 6.68
C LEU A 77 -2.71 -0.61 6.49
N CYS A 78 -3.00 0.61 6.94
CA CYS A 78 -4.24 1.30 6.59
C CYS A 78 -4.26 1.64 5.10
N THR A 79 -3.19 2.22 4.57
CA THR A 79 -3.01 2.49 3.12
C THR A 79 -3.14 1.19 2.30
N TYR A 80 -2.55 0.11 2.79
CA TYR A 80 -2.65 -1.22 2.17
C TYR A 80 -4.09 -1.74 2.16
N GLY A 81 -4.83 -1.56 3.26
CA GLY A 81 -6.24 -1.93 3.35
C GLY A 81 -7.14 -1.11 2.42
N VAL A 82 -6.89 0.20 2.29
CA VAL A 82 -7.59 1.07 1.32
C VAL A 82 -7.35 0.58 -0.10
N THR A 83 -6.09 0.27 -0.44
CA THR A 83 -5.73 -0.32 -1.74
C THR A 83 -6.42 -1.67 -1.96
N GLY A 84 -6.39 -2.56 -0.97
CA GLY A 84 -7.07 -3.86 -1.04
C GLY A 84 -8.57 -3.75 -1.26
N ARG A 85 -9.21 -2.76 -0.64
CA ARG A 85 -10.64 -2.46 -0.86
C ARG A 85 -10.91 -2.05 -2.31
N ALA A 86 -10.07 -1.22 -2.90
CA ALA A 86 -10.19 -0.84 -4.31
C ALA A 86 -10.08 -2.06 -5.23
N LEU A 87 -9.08 -2.92 -4.99
CA LEU A 87 -8.88 -4.16 -5.74
C LEU A 87 -10.08 -5.11 -5.59
N LEU A 88 -10.60 -5.28 -4.38
CA LEU A 88 -11.78 -6.11 -4.10
C LEU A 88 -13.00 -5.66 -4.91
N HIS A 89 -13.28 -4.35 -4.90
CA HIS A 89 -14.44 -3.83 -5.62
C HIS A 89 -14.25 -3.91 -7.13
N ALA A 90 -13.10 -3.51 -7.65
CA ALA A 90 -12.84 -3.42 -9.08
C ALA A 90 -12.58 -4.77 -9.75
N LEU A 91 -11.88 -5.68 -9.09
CA LEU A 91 -11.40 -6.92 -9.70
C LEU A 91 -12.19 -8.16 -9.26
N CYS A 92 -12.81 -8.13 -8.08
CA CYS A 92 -13.59 -9.25 -7.55
C CYS A 92 -15.11 -9.02 -7.54
N GLY A 93 -15.59 -7.85 -7.98
CA GLY A 93 -17.01 -7.50 -7.90
C GLY A 93 -17.52 -7.44 -6.45
N SER A 94 -16.68 -7.04 -5.51
CA SER A 94 -16.98 -6.97 -4.07
C SER A 94 -17.17 -8.34 -3.38
N ASP A 95 -16.83 -9.44 -4.05
CA ASP A 95 -16.87 -10.77 -3.45
C ASP A 95 -15.52 -11.15 -2.83
N PRO A 96 -15.43 -11.22 -1.48
CA PRO A 96 -14.18 -11.59 -0.80
C PRO A 96 -13.68 -13.00 -1.12
N ALA A 97 -14.58 -13.93 -1.52
CA ALA A 97 -14.20 -15.29 -1.88
C ALA A 97 -13.31 -15.34 -3.13
N ARG A 98 -13.40 -14.30 -3.98
CA ARG A 98 -12.60 -14.15 -5.19
C ARG A 98 -11.26 -13.43 -4.95
N PHE A 99 -11.01 -12.94 -3.75
CA PHE A 99 -9.76 -12.27 -3.40
C PHE A 99 -8.76 -13.29 -2.83
N ARG A 100 -7.80 -13.74 -3.65
CA ARG A 100 -6.81 -14.76 -3.24
C ARG A 100 -5.62 -14.15 -2.53
N SER A 101 -4.96 -13.19 -3.16
CA SER A 101 -3.78 -12.54 -2.58
C SER A 101 -3.53 -11.15 -3.13
N MET A 102 -2.83 -10.34 -2.35
CA MET A 102 -2.18 -9.13 -2.83
C MET A 102 -0.81 -8.97 -2.18
N SER A 103 0.12 -8.37 -2.89
CA SER A 103 1.42 -7.99 -2.39
C SER A 103 1.81 -6.62 -2.94
N GLY A 104 2.69 -5.91 -2.24
CA GLY A 104 3.17 -4.61 -2.67
C GLY A 104 4.27 -4.09 -1.75
N ARG A 105 4.96 -3.04 -2.17
CA ARG A 105 6.01 -2.39 -1.40
C ARG A 105 5.59 -0.97 -1.04
N PHE A 106 5.71 -0.60 0.22
CA PHE A 106 5.56 0.79 0.65
C PHE A 106 6.73 1.63 0.16
N SER A 107 6.44 2.73 -0.53
CA SER A 107 7.43 3.61 -1.15
C SER A 107 7.52 4.97 -0.50
N ARG A 108 6.40 5.57 -0.14
CA ARG A 108 6.30 6.89 0.48
C ARG A 108 5.17 6.93 1.50
N PRO A 109 5.25 7.81 2.49
CA PRO A 109 4.18 7.99 3.47
C PRO A 109 2.93 8.61 2.84
N VAL A 110 1.80 8.37 3.50
CA VAL A 110 0.50 9.01 3.23
C VAL A 110 0.14 9.84 4.45
N LEU A 111 -0.45 11.01 4.23
CA LEU A 111 -1.01 11.82 5.30
C LEU A 111 -2.50 11.53 5.46
N PRO A 112 -3.04 11.49 6.69
CA PRO A 112 -4.49 11.40 6.88
C PRO A 112 -5.20 12.53 6.15
N GLY A 113 -6.27 12.21 5.42
CA GLY A 113 -7.00 13.17 4.59
C GLY A 113 -6.61 13.21 3.12
N GLU A 114 -5.50 12.55 2.72
CA GLU A 114 -5.13 12.49 1.31
C GLU A 114 -6.00 11.48 0.52
N SER A 115 -6.26 11.79 -0.76
CA SER A 115 -6.87 10.87 -1.72
C SER A 115 -5.84 9.90 -2.26
N LEU A 116 -6.25 8.66 -2.44
CA LEU A 116 -5.43 7.59 -3.01
C LEU A 116 -6.06 7.11 -4.33
N THR A 117 -5.27 7.11 -5.39
CA THR A 117 -5.64 6.52 -6.68
C THR A 117 -4.98 5.16 -6.83
N VAL A 118 -5.78 4.12 -6.99
CA VAL A 118 -5.30 2.76 -7.27
C VAL A 118 -5.46 2.48 -8.75
N SER A 119 -4.34 2.39 -9.46
CA SER A 119 -4.26 2.05 -10.89
C SER A 119 -4.03 0.54 -11.04
N MET A 120 -4.76 -0.11 -11.93
CA MET A 120 -4.78 -1.56 -12.10
C MET A 120 -4.58 -1.94 -13.57
N TRP A 121 -3.69 -2.91 -13.80
CA TRP A 121 -3.39 -3.48 -15.12
C TRP A 121 -3.64 -4.98 -15.09
N ARG A 122 -4.75 -5.41 -15.69
CA ARG A 122 -5.11 -6.84 -15.76
C ARG A 122 -4.16 -7.58 -16.72
N GLN A 123 -3.79 -8.79 -16.35
CA GLN A 123 -3.09 -9.69 -17.23
C GLN A 123 -4.11 -10.47 -18.07
N ARG A 124 -3.99 -10.40 -19.40
CA ARG A 124 -4.90 -11.10 -20.31
C ARG A 124 -4.88 -12.61 -20.06
N GLY A 125 -6.06 -13.21 -19.99
CA GLY A 125 -6.21 -14.67 -19.82
C GLY A 125 -5.92 -15.20 -18.41
N SER A 126 -5.81 -14.31 -17.41
CA SER A 126 -5.62 -14.71 -16.02
C SER A 126 -6.39 -13.81 -15.06
N ASP A 127 -6.60 -14.30 -13.83
CA ASP A 127 -7.20 -13.51 -12.73
C ASP A 127 -6.15 -12.71 -11.96
N THR A 128 -5.06 -12.33 -12.62
CA THR A 128 -3.99 -11.53 -12.01
C THR A 128 -3.98 -10.09 -12.53
N ALA A 129 -3.50 -9.18 -11.72
CA ALA A 129 -3.28 -7.79 -12.11
C ALA A 129 -2.04 -7.21 -11.41
N ALA A 130 -1.31 -6.36 -12.14
CA ALA A 130 -0.39 -5.44 -11.52
C ALA A 130 -1.19 -4.24 -10.98
N PHE A 131 -0.72 -3.62 -9.90
CA PHE A 131 -1.31 -2.39 -9.41
C PHE A 131 -0.27 -1.44 -8.83
N GLN A 132 -0.64 -0.18 -8.74
CA GLN A 132 0.14 0.87 -8.10
C GLN A 132 -0.83 1.83 -7.39
N THR A 133 -0.44 2.34 -6.22
CA THR A 133 -1.22 3.35 -5.51
C THR A 133 -0.44 4.64 -5.45
N THR A 134 -1.08 5.75 -5.84
CA THR A 134 -0.53 7.10 -5.81
C THR A 134 -1.39 8.01 -4.96
N ARG A 135 -0.79 9.10 -4.46
CA ARG A 135 -1.50 10.25 -3.90
C ARG A 135 -1.97 11.19 -5.03
N GLU A 136 -2.72 12.24 -4.67
CA GLU A 136 -3.19 13.28 -5.59
C GLU A 136 -2.07 13.97 -6.36
N ASP A 137 -0.90 14.17 -5.72
CA ASP A 137 0.28 14.77 -6.32
C ASP A 137 1.06 13.82 -7.26
N GLY A 138 0.52 12.63 -7.53
CA GLY A 138 1.13 11.61 -8.37
C GLY A 138 2.24 10.81 -7.70
N VAL A 139 2.57 11.09 -6.43
CA VAL A 139 3.61 10.35 -5.69
C VAL A 139 3.16 8.93 -5.42
N VAL A 140 3.99 7.96 -5.81
CA VAL A 140 3.75 6.54 -5.57
C VAL A 140 3.94 6.21 -4.09
N VAL A 141 2.92 5.63 -3.46
CA VAL A 141 2.92 5.22 -2.05
C VAL A 141 2.97 3.70 -1.87
N ILE A 142 2.37 2.95 -2.80
CA ILE A 142 2.57 1.50 -2.92
C ILE A 142 2.96 1.19 -4.35
N ASP A 143 4.10 0.54 -4.53
CA ASP A 143 4.57 0.02 -5.81
C ASP A 143 4.73 -1.51 -5.77
N ARG A 144 5.16 -2.08 -6.89
CA ARG A 144 5.35 -3.52 -7.07
C ARG A 144 4.11 -4.32 -6.69
N GLY A 145 2.96 -3.73 -6.94
CA GLY A 145 1.68 -4.31 -6.63
C GLY A 145 1.36 -5.49 -7.53
N LEU A 146 1.10 -6.65 -6.93
CA LEU A 146 0.58 -7.83 -7.60
C LEU A 146 -0.68 -8.29 -6.89
N PHE A 147 -1.73 -8.52 -7.66
CA PHE A 147 -3.01 -9.04 -7.21
C PHE A 147 -3.28 -10.38 -7.88
N GLN A 148 -3.91 -11.31 -7.15
CA GLN A 148 -4.43 -12.55 -7.66
C GLN A 148 -5.87 -12.74 -7.18
N GLY A 149 -6.77 -12.91 -8.13
CA GLY A 149 -8.14 -13.32 -7.93
C GLY A 149 -8.36 -14.83 -8.17
N GLY A 150 -9.61 -15.25 -8.27
CA GLY A 150 -9.98 -16.64 -8.60
C GLY A 150 -11.43 -16.96 -8.27
#